data_815c8288ff75ed9046b61d6bebe7a958
#
_entry.id   815c8288ff75ed9046b61d6bebe7a958
#
_cell.length_a   1.000
_cell.length_b   1.000
_cell.length_c   1.000
_cell.angle_alpha   90.00
_cell.angle_beta   90.00
_cell.angle_gamma   90.00
#
_symmetry.space_group_name_H-M   'P 1'
#
loop_
_entity.id
_entity.type
_entity.pdbx_description
1 polymer ?
#
loop_
_entity_poly.entity_id
_entity_poly.type
_entity_poly.pdbx_seq_one_letter_code
_entity_poly.pdbx_strand_id
1 'polypeptide(L)'
;DTELMIKKSVEDSLLGLYKLQLIYSKVDKIRIVRGELPLEVRDLEDVCSGIQTRIEKFQDIVNDLNTQTEEKHQLIKRSTMLIAKYKEQLDNVKNNREYEALNKEIEYQNLEIQLCEKKIKEFNQKITDKTEEITELEKELNILRSELQTKESELNDIIAETKKDEMLLLDKAKEFEDKIEPRLLTAFTRIRDNMRNGLAVVKIERDACGGCFSKISPQRQLDIRIHKKIIVCEFCGRILVDNEIAEQSERMLQ
;
A
#
# COMPACT_ATOMS: atom_id res chain seq x y z
N ASP A 1 -5.01 -44.38 42.28
CA ASP A 1 -6.26 -43.69 41.78
C ASP A 1 -6.07 -42.15 41.76
N THR A 2 -5.54 -41.52 42.80
CA THR A 2 -5.38 -40.04 42.91
C THR A 2 -4.41 -39.47 41.85
N GLU A 3 -3.31 -40.17 41.57
CA GLU A 3 -2.26 -39.75 40.63
C GLU A 3 -2.77 -39.82 39.17
N LEU A 4 -3.63 -40.79 38.87
CA LEU A 4 -4.27 -40.95 37.57
C LEU A 4 -5.35 -39.87 37.34
N MET A 5 -6.08 -39.45 38.38
CA MET A 5 -7.07 -38.37 38.32
C MET A 5 -6.40 -37.00 38.13
N ILE A 6 -5.24 -36.75 38.82
CA ILE A 6 -4.47 -35.52 38.65
C ILE A 6 -3.91 -35.43 37.24
N LYS A 7 -3.33 -36.51 36.70
CA LYS A 7 -2.80 -36.57 35.33
C LYS A 7 -3.88 -36.24 34.31
N LYS A 8 -5.07 -36.84 34.41
CA LYS A 8 -6.21 -36.60 33.51
C LYS A 8 -6.72 -35.18 33.59
N SER A 9 -6.76 -34.57 34.78
CA SER A 9 -7.12 -33.16 34.97
C SER A 9 -6.14 -32.18 34.36
N VAL A 10 -4.83 -32.44 34.45
CA VAL A 10 -3.78 -31.60 33.85
C VAL A 10 -3.77 -31.73 32.33
N GLU A 11 -3.93 -32.96 31.82
CA GLU A 11 -4.02 -33.23 30.38
C GLU A 11 -5.22 -32.52 29.74
N ASP A 12 -6.41 -32.62 30.35
CA ASP A 12 -7.61 -31.91 29.91
C ASP A 12 -7.42 -30.38 29.90
N SER A 13 -6.72 -29.84 30.90
CA SER A 13 -6.39 -28.43 30.98
C SER A 13 -5.41 -27.98 29.87
N LEU A 14 -4.38 -28.78 29.58
CA LEU A 14 -3.43 -28.52 28.49
C LEU A 14 -4.11 -28.58 27.13
N LEU A 15 -4.99 -29.57 26.90
CA LEU A 15 -5.81 -29.69 25.70
C LEU A 15 -6.71 -28.47 25.51
N GLY A 16 -7.40 -28.04 26.58
CA GLY A 16 -8.23 -26.83 26.55
C GLY A 16 -7.46 -25.56 26.22
N LEU A 17 -6.33 -25.36 26.89
CA LEU A 17 -5.46 -24.19 26.66
C LEU A 17 -4.86 -24.18 25.24
N TYR A 18 -4.43 -25.33 24.71
CA TYR A 18 -3.86 -25.39 23.37
C TYR A 18 -4.93 -25.21 22.28
N LYS A 19 -6.13 -25.75 22.46
CA LYS A 19 -7.29 -25.47 21.58
C LYS A 19 -7.63 -23.99 21.54
N LEU A 20 -7.67 -23.34 22.71
CA LEU A 20 -7.90 -21.91 22.82
C LEU A 20 -6.80 -21.12 22.08
N GLN A 21 -5.53 -21.53 22.22
CA GLN A 21 -4.42 -20.94 21.47
C GLN A 21 -4.60 -21.08 19.95
N LEU A 22 -5.02 -22.24 19.46
CA LEU A 22 -5.23 -22.47 18.03
C LEU A 22 -6.34 -21.57 17.47
N ILE A 23 -7.45 -21.40 18.22
CA ILE A 23 -8.55 -20.52 17.84
C ILE A 23 -8.06 -19.06 17.77
N TYR A 24 -7.40 -18.57 18.81
CA TYR A 24 -6.87 -17.21 18.83
C TYR A 24 -5.81 -16.98 17.77
N SER A 25 -4.99 -17.99 17.45
CA SER A 25 -4.01 -17.90 16.35
C SER A 25 -4.69 -17.76 14.99
N LYS A 26 -5.87 -18.37 14.78
CA LYS A 26 -6.69 -18.16 13.57
C LYS A 26 -7.25 -16.75 13.53
N VAL A 27 -7.76 -16.24 14.65
CA VAL A 27 -8.26 -14.85 14.77
C VAL A 27 -7.15 -13.84 14.46
N ASP A 28 -5.94 -14.04 15.02
CA ASP A 28 -4.80 -13.15 14.79
C ASP A 28 -4.38 -13.14 13.31
N LYS A 29 -4.36 -14.30 12.63
CA LYS A 29 -4.10 -14.39 11.20
C LYS A 29 -5.13 -13.60 10.39
N ILE A 30 -6.42 -13.72 10.69
CA ILE A 30 -7.47 -12.94 10.04
C ILE A 30 -7.24 -11.43 10.22
N ARG A 31 -6.88 -11.00 11.44
CA ARG A 31 -6.63 -9.59 11.75
C ARG A 31 -5.41 -9.04 11.02
N ILE A 32 -4.35 -9.84 10.90
CA ILE A 32 -3.13 -9.47 10.16
C ILE A 32 -3.46 -9.27 8.69
N VAL A 33 -4.08 -10.25 8.04
CA VAL A 33 -4.46 -10.17 6.61
C VAL A 33 -5.37 -8.97 6.37
N ARG A 34 -6.39 -8.76 7.22
CA ARG A 34 -7.30 -7.61 7.11
C ARG A 34 -6.59 -6.27 7.34
N GLY A 35 -5.48 -6.24 8.07
CA GLY A 35 -4.68 -5.04 8.29
C GLY A 35 -3.71 -4.71 7.14
N GLU A 36 -3.27 -5.70 6.37
CA GLU A 36 -2.34 -5.54 5.26
C GLU A 36 -3.03 -5.12 3.95
N LEU A 37 -4.21 -5.68 3.66
CA LEU A 37 -4.96 -5.39 2.43
C LEU A 37 -5.27 -3.90 2.19
N PRO A 38 -5.67 -3.09 3.20
CA PRO A 38 -5.88 -1.65 3.00
C PRO A 38 -4.62 -0.88 2.62
N LEU A 39 -3.43 -1.38 2.93
CA LEU A 39 -2.16 -0.75 2.57
C LEU A 39 -1.92 -0.87 1.06
N GLU A 40 -2.19 -2.03 0.45
CA GLU A 40 -2.07 -2.23 -0.99
C GLU A 40 -3.02 -1.32 -1.78
N VAL A 41 -4.25 -1.14 -1.31
CA VAL A 41 -5.23 -0.21 -1.92
C VAL A 41 -4.72 1.22 -1.83
N ARG A 42 -4.22 1.64 -0.67
CA ARG A 42 -3.66 2.99 -0.47
C ARG A 42 -2.45 3.25 -1.37
N ASP A 43 -1.56 2.27 -1.53
CA ASP A 43 -0.39 2.40 -2.40
C ASP A 43 -0.82 2.65 -3.87
N LEU A 44 -1.87 1.96 -4.34
CA LEU A 44 -2.45 2.20 -5.67
C LEU A 44 -3.14 3.57 -5.79
N GLU A 45 -3.86 4.01 -4.75
CA GLU A 45 -4.44 5.37 -4.68
C GLU A 45 -3.35 6.44 -4.81
N ASP A 46 -2.24 6.28 -4.10
CA ASP A 46 -1.11 7.21 -4.13
C ASP A 46 -0.46 7.25 -5.52
N VAL A 47 -0.29 6.10 -6.19
CA VAL A 47 0.21 6.03 -7.57
C VAL A 47 -0.74 6.74 -8.54
N CYS A 48 -2.05 6.49 -8.46
CA CYS A 48 -3.07 7.15 -9.29
C CYS A 48 -3.04 8.68 -9.08
N SER A 49 -2.96 9.13 -7.84
CA SER A 49 -2.86 10.56 -7.49
C SER A 49 -1.59 11.20 -8.06
N GLY A 50 -0.45 10.50 -7.99
CA GLY A 50 0.81 10.95 -8.56
C GLY A 50 0.76 11.14 -10.08
N ILE A 51 0.16 10.18 -10.81
CA ILE A 51 -0.03 10.28 -12.27
C ILE A 51 -0.99 11.43 -12.60
N GLN A 52 -2.10 11.57 -11.89
CA GLN A 52 -3.05 12.66 -12.07
C GLN A 52 -2.38 14.03 -11.93
N THR A 53 -1.59 14.22 -10.89
CA THR A 53 -0.83 15.47 -10.65
C THR A 53 0.17 15.74 -11.77
N ARG A 54 0.77 14.71 -12.35
CA ARG A 54 1.70 14.84 -13.48
C ARG A 54 0.97 15.26 -14.75
N ILE A 55 -0.22 14.71 -15.02
CA ILE A 55 -1.08 15.11 -16.14
C ILE A 55 -1.44 16.59 -16.03
N GLU A 56 -1.89 17.04 -14.85
CA GLU A 56 -2.25 18.43 -14.61
C GLU A 56 -1.08 19.39 -14.87
N LYS A 57 0.11 19.06 -14.39
CA LYS A 57 1.32 19.86 -14.68
C LYS A 57 1.63 19.94 -16.17
N PHE A 58 1.45 18.85 -16.91
CA PHE A 58 1.69 18.87 -18.37
C PHE A 58 0.62 19.66 -19.12
N GLN A 59 -0.64 19.60 -18.67
CA GLN A 59 -1.73 20.44 -19.19
C GLN A 59 -1.43 21.94 -18.97
N ASP A 60 -0.92 22.30 -17.80
CA ASP A 60 -0.51 23.69 -17.51
C ASP A 60 0.62 24.15 -18.44
N ILE A 61 1.61 23.30 -18.70
CA ILE A 61 2.69 23.58 -19.65
C ILE A 61 2.15 23.78 -21.07
N VAL A 62 1.21 22.92 -21.52
CA VAL A 62 0.57 23.05 -22.84
C VAL A 62 -0.22 24.35 -22.93
N ASN A 63 -0.95 24.72 -21.90
CA ASN A 63 -1.71 25.98 -21.85
C ASN A 63 -0.79 27.21 -21.93
N ASP A 64 0.33 27.20 -21.20
CA ASP A 64 1.33 28.28 -21.25
C ASP A 64 1.96 28.40 -22.65
N LEU A 65 2.36 27.28 -23.26
CA LEU A 65 2.89 27.26 -24.63
C LEU A 65 1.89 27.76 -25.67
N ASN A 66 0.61 27.43 -25.51
CA ASN A 66 -0.46 27.97 -26.39
C ASN A 66 -0.58 29.48 -26.23
N THR A 67 -0.53 30.00 -25.02
CA THR A 67 -0.57 31.44 -24.74
C THR A 67 0.63 32.15 -25.39
N GLN A 68 1.83 31.61 -25.21
CA GLN A 68 3.06 32.15 -25.84
C GLN A 68 2.97 32.11 -27.38
N THR A 69 2.39 31.06 -27.93
CA THR A 69 2.18 30.92 -29.39
C THR A 69 1.25 32.01 -29.91
N GLU A 70 0.14 32.27 -29.21
CA GLU A 70 -0.79 33.35 -29.59
C GLU A 70 -0.13 34.73 -29.49
N GLU A 71 0.65 34.99 -28.47
CA GLU A 71 1.44 36.23 -28.36
C GLU A 71 2.37 36.43 -29.56
N LYS A 72 3.04 35.38 -30.03
CA LYS A 72 3.90 35.43 -31.22
C LYS A 72 3.11 35.70 -32.50
N HIS A 73 1.92 35.11 -32.65
CA HIS A 73 1.02 35.41 -33.76
C HIS A 73 0.58 36.88 -33.77
N GLN A 74 0.28 37.45 -32.61
CA GLN A 74 -0.06 38.87 -32.50
C GLN A 74 1.13 39.79 -32.85
N LEU A 75 2.36 39.41 -32.46
CA LEU A 75 3.58 40.14 -32.87
C LEU A 75 3.76 40.07 -34.39
N ILE A 76 3.62 38.93 -35.02
CA ILE A 76 3.68 38.80 -36.48
C ILE A 76 2.66 39.72 -37.14
N LYS A 77 1.43 39.73 -36.68
CA LYS A 77 0.36 40.61 -37.19
C LYS A 77 0.74 42.08 -37.10
N ARG A 78 1.28 42.49 -35.95
CA ARG A 78 1.75 43.86 -35.71
C ARG A 78 2.92 44.25 -36.64
N SER A 79 3.94 43.39 -36.75
CA SER A 79 5.06 43.61 -37.65
C SER A 79 4.64 43.68 -39.10
N THR A 80 3.73 42.85 -39.53
CA THR A 80 3.14 42.89 -40.92
C THR A 80 2.43 44.21 -41.17
N MET A 81 1.69 44.75 -40.22
CA MET A 81 1.02 46.06 -40.35
C MET A 81 2.04 47.20 -40.42
N LEU A 82 3.14 47.12 -39.64
CA LEU A 82 4.23 48.09 -39.67
C LEU A 82 4.96 48.07 -41.02
N ILE A 83 5.25 46.88 -41.58
CA ILE A 83 5.84 46.73 -42.89
C ILE A 83 4.98 47.38 -43.97
N ALA A 84 3.66 47.14 -43.93
CA ALA A 84 2.73 47.75 -44.89
C ALA A 84 2.76 49.29 -44.79
N LYS A 85 2.75 49.83 -43.56
CA LYS A 85 2.89 51.28 -43.33
C LYS A 85 4.21 51.83 -43.81
N TYR A 86 5.32 51.19 -43.52
CA TYR A 86 6.64 51.64 -44.00
C TYR A 86 6.80 51.56 -45.49
N LYS A 87 6.21 50.59 -46.19
CA LYS A 87 6.15 50.51 -47.64
C LYS A 87 5.38 51.68 -48.24
N GLU A 88 4.22 52.02 -47.69
CA GLU A 88 3.45 53.21 -48.14
C GLU A 88 4.23 54.51 -47.94
N GLN A 89 5.03 54.63 -46.85
CA GLN A 89 5.89 55.78 -46.63
C GLN A 89 7.05 55.83 -47.62
N LEU A 90 7.64 54.67 -47.99
CA LEU A 90 8.72 54.59 -49.00
C LEU A 90 8.30 55.15 -50.35
N ASP A 91 7.05 54.94 -50.75
CA ASP A 91 6.52 55.47 -52.04
C ASP A 91 6.47 57.01 -52.07
N ASN A 92 6.47 57.67 -50.90
CA ASN A 92 6.37 59.12 -50.76
C ASN A 92 7.66 59.81 -50.37
N VAL A 93 8.76 59.05 -50.10
CA VAL A 93 10.03 59.60 -49.63
C VAL A 93 10.83 60.25 -50.79
N LYS A 94 11.41 61.43 -50.50
CA LYS A 94 12.27 62.18 -51.44
C LYS A 94 13.72 62.26 -51.02
N ASN A 95 14.09 61.72 -49.86
CA ASN A 95 15.42 61.82 -49.26
C ASN A 95 16.04 60.41 -49.11
N ASN A 96 17.26 60.21 -49.65
CA ASN A 96 17.97 58.93 -49.57
C ASN A 96 18.21 58.44 -48.15
N ARG A 97 18.44 59.32 -47.19
CA ARG A 97 18.66 58.93 -45.80
C ARG A 97 17.41 58.35 -45.16
N GLU A 98 16.23 58.93 -45.42
CA GLU A 98 14.96 58.42 -44.96
C GLU A 98 14.59 57.11 -45.66
N TYR A 99 14.88 56.99 -46.94
CA TYR A 99 14.70 55.76 -47.74
C TYR A 99 15.50 54.58 -47.11
N GLU A 100 16.80 54.81 -46.83
CA GLU A 100 17.64 53.80 -46.21
C GLU A 100 17.15 53.42 -44.79
N ALA A 101 16.69 54.38 -44.01
CA ALA A 101 16.18 54.15 -42.67
C ALA A 101 14.92 53.26 -42.69
N LEU A 102 13.97 53.58 -43.57
CA LEU A 102 12.74 52.77 -43.72
C LEU A 102 13.02 51.37 -44.26
N ASN A 103 13.96 51.20 -45.17
CA ASN A 103 14.36 49.85 -45.59
C ASN A 103 14.95 49.02 -44.47
N LYS A 104 15.80 49.61 -43.60
CA LYS A 104 16.32 48.93 -42.42
C LYS A 104 15.22 48.55 -41.45
N GLU A 105 14.22 49.41 -41.24
CA GLU A 105 13.05 49.07 -40.39
C GLU A 105 12.22 47.92 -40.98
N ILE A 106 12.02 47.91 -42.29
CA ILE A 106 11.33 46.80 -42.96
C ILE A 106 12.12 45.51 -42.83
N GLU A 107 13.44 45.56 -43.00
CA GLU A 107 14.30 44.39 -42.82
C GLU A 107 14.25 43.89 -41.39
N TYR A 108 14.31 44.78 -40.40
CA TYR A 108 14.17 44.44 -38.99
C TYR A 108 12.82 43.75 -38.70
N GLN A 109 11.70 44.31 -39.18
CA GLN A 109 10.40 43.70 -38.99
C GLN A 109 10.27 42.34 -39.67
N ASN A 110 10.88 42.14 -40.84
CA ASN A 110 10.91 40.84 -41.49
C ASN A 110 11.71 39.80 -40.70
N LEU A 111 12.85 40.19 -40.13
CA LEU A 111 13.64 39.30 -39.25
C LEU A 111 12.87 38.95 -37.96
N GLU A 112 12.13 39.91 -37.37
CA GLU A 112 11.26 39.70 -36.23
C GLU A 112 10.18 38.67 -36.54
N ILE A 113 9.52 38.75 -37.72
CA ILE A 113 8.53 37.76 -38.18
C ILE A 113 9.16 36.37 -38.28
N GLN A 114 10.33 36.25 -38.95
CA GLN A 114 11.01 34.97 -39.07
C GLN A 114 11.36 34.35 -37.73
N LEU A 115 11.80 35.17 -36.77
CA LEU A 115 12.09 34.73 -35.41
C LEU A 115 10.82 34.22 -34.71
N CYS A 116 9.71 34.95 -34.83
CA CYS A 116 8.42 34.54 -34.27
C CYS A 116 7.95 33.23 -34.89
N GLU A 117 8.01 33.08 -36.21
CA GLU A 117 7.60 31.83 -36.91
C GLU A 117 8.45 30.64 -36.45
N LYS A 118 9.77 30.84 -36.30
CA LYS A 118 10.64 29.79 -35.76
C LYS A 118 10.23 29.40 -34.35
N LYS A 119 9.95 30.37 -33.48
CA LYS A 119 9.47 30.12 -32.10
C LYS A 119 8.13 29.39 -32.05
N ILE A 120 7.19 29.80 -32.90
CA ILE A 120 5.89 29.11 -33.02
C ILE A 120 6.09 27.65 -33.40
N LYS A 121 6.97 27.36 -34.35
CA LYS A 121 7.29 25.98 -34.74
C LYS A 121 7.89 25.18 -33.58
N GLU A 122 8.80 25.76 -32.81
CA GLU A 122 9.39 25.14 -31.62
C GLU A 122 8.32 24.87 -30.54
N PHE A 123 7.41 25.81 -30.30
CA PHE A 123 6.33 25.66 -29.32
C PHE A 123 5.33 24.59 -29.75
N ASN A 124 4.92 24.60 -31.02
CA ASN A 124 4.00 23.59 -31.55
C ASN A 124 4.57 22.17 -31.44
N GLN A 125 5.87 22.00 -31.68
CA GLN A 125 6.51 20.69 -31.48
C GLN A 125 6.43 20.26 -30.02
N LYS A 126 6.75 21.15 -29.09
CA LYS A 126 6.67 20.85 -27.64
C LYS A 126 5.25 20.57 -27.18
N ILE A 127 4.25 21.25 -27.74
CA ILE A 127 2.85 21.00 -27.46
C ILE A 127 2.47 19.59 -27.93
N THR A 128 2.87 19.19 -29.13
CA THR A 128 2.61 17.85 -29.66
C THR A 128 3.24 16.78 -28.76
N ASP A 129 4.54 16.93 -28.45
CA ASP A 129 5.27 15.98 -27.61
C ASP A 129 4.59 15.83 -26.22
N LYS A 130 4.20 16.96 -25.61
CA LYS A 130 3.52 16.94 -24.31
C LYS A 130 2.11 16.37 -24.35
N THR A 131 1.39 16.61 -25.44
CA THR A 131 0.03 16.05 -25.63
C THR A 131 0.10 14.52 -25.79
N GLU A 132 1.11 14.01 -26.49
CA GLU A 132 1.34 12.58 -26.61
C GLU A 132 1.67 11.96 -25.24
N GLU A 133 2.56 12.60 -24.45
CA GLU A 133 2.86 12.15 -23.08
C GLU A 133 1.59 12.14 -22.18
N ILE A 134 0.74 13.16 -22.27
CA ILE A 134 -0.54 13.22 -21.53
C ILE A 134 -1.43 12.04 -21.92
N THR A 135 -1.56 11.77 -23.22
CA THR A 135 -2.42 10.69 -23.73
C THR A 135 -1.97 9.31 -23.21
N GLU A 136 -0.67 9.07 -23.15
CA GLU A 136 -0.13 7.82 -22.59
C GLU A 136 -0.37 7.71 -21.07
N LEU A 137 -0.15 8.80 -20.33
CA LEU A 137 -0.43 8.83 -18.88
C LEU A 137 -1.92 8.65 -18.56
N GLU A 138 -2.82 9.20 -19.39
CA GLU A 138 -4.27 9.01 -19.24
C GLU A 138 -4.69 7.54 -19.47
N LYS A 139 -4.08 6.86 -20.43
CA LYS A 139 -4.32 5.42 -20.65
C LYS A 139 -3.84 4.60 -19.43
N GLU A 140 -2.64 4.88 -18.96
CA GLU A 140 -2.08 4.23 -17.76
C GLU A 140 -2.99 4.47 -16.54
N LEU A 141 -3.39 5.71 -16.30
CA LEU A 141 -4.27 6.09 -15.20
C LEU A 141 -5.62 5.36 -15.26
N ASN A 142 -6.22 5.21 -16.44
CA ASN A 142 -7.47 4.50 -16.60
C ASN A 142 -7.35 3.00 -16.27
N ILE A 143 -6.25 2.36 -16.64
CA ILE A 143 -5.98 0.96 -16.31
C ILE A 143 -5.83 0.82 -14.78
N LEU A 144 -5.00 1.65 -14.14
CA LEU A 144 -4.78 1.61 -12.71
C LEU A 144 -6.04 1.92 -11.89
N ARG A 145 -6.91 2.84 -12.36
CA ARG A 145 -8.20 3.11 -11.72
C ARG A 145 -9.15 1.92 -11.78
N SER A 146 -9.17 1.21 -12.91
CA SER A 146 -9.96 -0.02 -13.03
C SER A 146 -9.45 -1.12 -12.09
N GLU A 147 -8.14 -1.27 -11.98
CA GLU A 147 -7.49 -2.19 -11.04
C GLU A 147 -7.79 -1.81 -9.59
N LEU A 148 -7.67 -0.53 -9.23
CA LEU A 148 -7.99 -0.01 -7.91
C LEU A 148 -9.44 -0.32 -7.52
N GLN A 149 -10.39 -0.04 -8.39
CA GLN A 149 -11.81 -0.33 -8.15
C GLN A 149 -12.08 -1.82 -7.92
N THR A 150 -11.41 -2.70 -8.66
CA THR A 150 -11.51 -4.15 -8.47
C THR A 150 -10.95 -4.54 -7.10
N LYS A 151 -9.76 -4.06 -6.74
CA LYS A 151 -9.14 -4.34 -5.44
C LYS A 151 -9.93 -3.79 -4.26
N GLU A 152 -10.53 -2.61 -4.36
CA GLU A 152 -11.44 -2.06 -3.34
C GLU A 152 -12.66 -2.94 -3.12
N SER A 153 -13.26 -3.45 -4.20
CA SER A 153 -14.40 -4.38 -4.12
C SER A 153 -14.01 -5.69 -3.44
N GLU A 154 -12.91 -6.30 -3.88
CA GLU A 154 -12.37 -7.52 -3.28
C GLU A 154 -12.02 -7.34 -1.79
N LEU A 155 -11.42 -6.20 -1.43
CA LEU A 155 -11.12 -5.85 -0.04
C LEU A 155 -12.38 -5.79 0.81
N ASN A 156 -13.44 -5.15 0.32
CA ASN A 156 -14.71 -5.06 1.04
C ASN A 156 -15.36 -6.43 1.26
N ASP A 157 -15.31 -7.30 0.26
CA ASP A 157 -15.82 -8.66 0.35
C ASP A 157 -15.02 -9.50 1.37
N ILE A 158 -13.69 -9.43 1.32
CA ILE A 158 -12.80 -10.11 2.28
C ILE A 158 -13.02 -9.59 3.70
N ILE A 159 -13.18 -8.28 3.90
CA ILE A 159 -13.47 -7.70 5.22
C ILE A 159 -14.81 -8.21 5.75
N ALA A 160 -15.84 -8.28 4.91
CA ALA A 160 -17.18 -8.73 5.30
C ALA A 160 -17.19 -10.23 5.67
N GLU A 161 -16.49 -11.06 4.89
CA GLU A 161 -16.38 -12.50 5.14
C GLU A 161 -15.54 -12.79 6.38
N THR A 162 -14.34 -12.21 6.46
CA THR A 162 -13.42 -12.42 7.60
C THR A 162 -13.99 -11.91 8.92
N LYS A 163 -14.85 -10.89 8.89
CA LYS A 163 -15.53 -10.41 10.10
C LYS A 163 -16.52 -11.44 10.65
N LYS A 164 -17.23 -12.17 9.79
CA LYS A 164 -18.12 -13.26 10.20
C LYS A 164 -17.33 -14.43 10.79
N ASP A 165 -16.24 -14.81 10.13
CA ASP A 165 -15.37 -15.89 10.61
C ASP A 165 -14.72 -15.55 11.96
N GLU A 166 -14.26 -14.29 12.12
CA GLU A 166 -13.74 -13.82 13.40
C GLU A 166 -14.77 -13.92 14.52
N MET A 167 -16.02 -13.52 14.29
CA MET A 167 -17.09 -13.63 15.29
C MET A 167 -17.35 -15.09 15.68
N LEU A 168 -17.46 -15.99 14.70
CA LEU A 168 -17.65 -17.42 14.96
C LEU A 168 -16.49 -18.02 15.77
N LEU A 169 -15.26 -17.64 15.47
CA LEU A 169 -14.09 -18.11 16.21
C LEU A 169 -14.05 -17.55 17.63
N LEU A 170 -14.41 -16.28 17.83
CA LEU A 170 -14.47 -15.67 19.16
C LEU A 170 -15.58 -16.28 20.02
N ASP A 171 -16.73 -16.61 19.44
CA ASP A 171 -17.80 -17.30 20.17
C ASP A 171 -17.34 -18.72 20.59
N LYS A 172 -16.67 -19.46 19.70
CA LYS A 172 -16.06 -20.75 20.06
C LYS A 172 -14.99 -20.57 21.15
N ALA A 173 -14.16 -19.50 21.08
CA ALA A 173 -13.17 -19.24 22.12
C ALA A 173 -13.83 -19.09 23.50
N LYS A 174 -14.93 -18.35 23.62
CA LYS A 174 -15.67 -18.17 24.86
C LYS A 174 -16.18 -19.51 25.41
N GLU A 175 -16.72 -20.38 24.56
CA GLU A 175 -17.17 -21.72 25.01
C GLU A 175 -16.03 -22.57 25.59
N PHE A 176 -14.81 -22.40 25.11
CA PHE A 176 -13.61 -23.07 25.66
C PHE A 176 -13.12 -22.38 26.92
N GLU A 177 -13.16 -21.05 26.99
CA GLU A 177 -12.79 -20.28 28.16
C GLU A 177 -13.61 -20.65 29.39
N ASP A 178 -14.93 -20.83 29.20
CA ASP A 178 -15.85 -21.24 30.28
C ASP A 178 -15.54 -22.62 30.87
N LYS A 179 -14.82 -23.47 30.15
CA LYS A 179 -14.42 -24.81 30.57
C LYS A 179 -13.02 -24.88 31.21
N ILE A 180 -12.24 -23.79 31.12
CA ILE A 180 -10.90 -23.71 31.66
C ILE A 180 -10.94 -23.08 33.06
N GLU A 181 -10.10 -23.60 33.97
CA GLU A 181 -9.96 -23.01 35.29
C GLU A 181 -9.59 -21.51 35.21
N PRO A 182 -10.30 -20.60 35.94
CA PRO A 182 -10.10 -19.16 35.84
C PRO A 182 -8.64 -18.71 36.07
N ARG A 183 -7.91 -19.40 36.95
CA ARG A 183 -6.49 -19.12 37.22
C ARG A 183 -5.61 -19.41 36.01
N LEU A 184 -5.88 -20.50 35.29
CA LEU A 184 -5.14 -20.88 34.09
C LEU A 184 -5.47 -19.96 32.92
N LEU A 185 -6.73 -19.56 32.77
CA LEU A 185 -7.18 -18.61 31.77
C LEU A 185 -6.51 -17.23 31.97
N THR A 186 -6.45 -16.74 33.23
CA THR A 186 -5.76 -15.49 33.55
C THR A 186 -4.28 -15.55 33.21
N ALA A 187 -3.61 -16.68 33.50
CA ALA A 187 -2.20 -16.88 33.15
C ALA A 187 -2.02 -16.92 31.62
N PHE A 188 -2.89 -17.62 30.90
CA PHE A 188 -2.89 -17.70 29.44
C PHE A 188 -3.03 -16.30 28.81
N THR A 189 -4.04 -15.54 29.21
CA THR A 189 -4.29 -14.19 28.68
C THR A 189 -3.10 -13.27 28.93
N ARG A 190 -2.55 -13.26 30.14
CA ARG A 190 -1.38 -12.45 30.48
C ARG A 190 -0.14 -12.80 29.63
N ILE A 191 0.11 -14.09 29.39
CA ILE A 191 1.23 -14.52 28.54
C ILE A 191 0.98 -14.09 27.09
N ARG A 192 -0.25 -14.31 26.58
CA ARG A 192 -0.63 -13.96 25.24
C ARG A 192 -0.45 -12.46 24.95
N ASP A 193 -0.93 -11.60 25.84
CA ASP A 193 -0.89 -10.15 25.69
C ASP A 193 0.55 -9.60 25.72
N ASN A 194 1.44 -10.26 26.45
CA ASN A 194 2.86 -9.87 26.54
C ASN A 194 3.70 -10.36 25.34
N MET A 195 3.17 -11.26 24.52
CA MET A 195 3.91 -11.84 23.37
C MET A 195 3.49 -11.19 22.05
N ARG A 196 4.47 -10.66 21.29
CA ARG A 196 4.22 -10.03 19.98
C ARG A 196 3.45 -10.91 18.99
N ASN A 197 3.66 -12.22 19.06
CA ASN A 197 3.01 -13.18 18.18
C ASN A 197 1.74 -13.81 18.79
N GLY A 198 1.29 -13.34 19.96
CA GLY A 198 0.09 -13.83 20.61
C GLY A 198 0.12 -15.30 21.02
N LEU A 199 1.30 -15.93 21.08
CA LEU A 199 1.44 -17.35 21.44
C LEU A 199 1.70 -17.50 22.94
N ALA A 200 0.69 -17.95 23.68
CA ALA A 200 0.79 -18.28 25.10
C ALA A 200 1.13 -19.76 25.35
N VAL A 201 0.63 -20.65 24.50
CA VAL A 201 0.88 -22.10 24.56
C VAL A 201 1.56 -22.53 23.27
N VAL A 202 2.67 -23.25 23.38
CA VAL A 202 3.46 -23.68 22.23
C VAL A 202 3.89 -25.13 22.37
N LYS A 203 3.98 -25.86 21.27
CA LYS A 203 4.53 -27.20 21.24
C LYS A 203 6.06 -27.18 21.28
N ILE A 204 6.66 -28.26 21.74
CA ILE A 204 8.09 -28.49 21.62
C ILE A 204 8.39 -28.96 20.20
N GLU A 205 9.33 -28.29 19.54
CA GLU A 205 9.82 -28.67 18.22
C GLU A 205 11.33 -28.84 18.24
N ARG A 206 11.82 -29.99 17.77
CA ARG A 206 13.27 -30.25 17.66
C ARG A 206 14.04 -29.92 18.95
N ASP A 207 13.54 -30.40 20.08
CA ASP A 207 14.12 -30.18 21.42
C ASP A 207 14.16 -28.71 21.87
N ALA A 208 13.39 -27.84 21.25
CA ALA A 208 13.31 -26.41 21.55
C ALA A 208 11.87 -25.94 21.78
N CYS A 209 11.73 -24.81 22.45
CA CYS A 209 10.45 -24.12 22.64
C CYS A 209 9.94 -23.59 21.30
N GLY A 210 8.75 -23.98 20.86
CA GLY A 210 8.14 -23.51 19.61
C GLY A 210 7.82 -22.00 19.55
N GLY A 211 8.10 -21.24 20.63
CA GLY A 211 7.84 -19.81 20.68
C GLY A 211 9.10 -18.94 20.72
N CYS A 212 10.15 -19.32 21.48
CA CYS A 212 11.40 -18.57 21.58
C CYS A 212 12.61 -19.35 21.05
N PHE A 213 12.41 -20.60 20.64
CA PHE A 213 13.41 -21.49 20.05
C PHE A 213 14.59 -21.83 20.98
N SER A 214 14.50 -21.51 22.27
CA SER A 214 15.50 -21.90 23.26
C SER A 214 15.44 -23.41 23.50
N LYS A 215 16.60 -24.03 23.61
CA LYS A 215 16.75 -25.47 23.83
C LYS A 215 16.17 -25.89 25.18
N ILE A 216 15.43 -26.99 25.19
CA ILE A 216 14.83 -27.56 26.42
C ILE A 216 15.61 -28.82 26.79
N SER A 217 15.98 -28.92 28.08
CA SER A 217 16.74 -30.09 28.58
C SER A 217 15.95 -31.39 28.44
N PRO A 218 16.59 -32.55 28.18
CA PRO A 218 15.90 -33.84 28.00
C PRO A 218 15.01 -34.21 29.21
N GLN A 219 15.45 -33.88 30.40
CA GLN A 219 14.67 -34.12 31.62
C GLN A 219 13.35 -33.36 31.61
N ARG A 220 13.38 -32.08 31.21
CA ARG A 220 12.16 -31.27 31.11
C ARG A 220 11.24 -31.72 30.01
N GLN A 221 11.77 -32.18 28.87
CA GLN A 221 10.98 -32.77 27.80
C GLN A 221 10.23 -34.02 28.27
N LEU A 222 10.89 -34.85 29.11
CA LEU A 222 10.23 -36.01 29.72
C LEU A 222 9.12 -35.58 30.66
N ASP A 223 9.36 -34.57 31.53
CA ASP A 223 8.35 -34.03 32.45
C ASP A 223 7.11 -33.50 31.71
N ILE A 224 7.30 -32.86 30.54
CA ILE A 224 6.22 -32.37 29.71
C ILE A 224 5.38 -33.51 29.14
N ARG A 225 6.01 -34.58 28.66
CA ARG A 225 5.32 -35.79 28.12
C ARG A 225 4.55 -36.57 29.16
N ILE A 226 4.92 -36.46 30.45
CA ILE A 226 4.24 -37.18 31.54
C ILE A 226 2.91 -36.54 31.94
N HIS A 227 2.67 -35.26 31.58
CA HIS A 227 1.46 -34.50 31.88
C HIS A 227 1.03 -34.43 33.36
N LYS A 228 1.98 -34.54 34.30
CA LYS A 228 1.68 -34.44 35.73
C LYS A 228 1.50 -33.02 36.25
N LYS A 229 2.05 -32.03 35.51
CA LYS A 229 2.01 -30.61 35.84
C LYS A 229 2.13 -29.74 34.58
N ILE A 230 1.59 -28.54 34.64
CA ILE A 230 1.77 -27.55 33.59
C ILE A 230 3.18 -26.98 33.67
N ILE A 231 3.96 -27.08 32.58
CA ILE A 231 5.33 -26.63 32.50
C ILE A 231 5.43 -25.42 31.60
N VAL A 232 6.14 -24.40 32.06
CA VAL A 232 6.42 -23.18 31.30
C VAL A 232 7.87 -23.12 30.85
N CYS A 233 8.11 -22.46 29.73
CA CYS A 233 9.48 -22.21 29.26
C CYS A 233 10.22 -21.27 30.20
N GLU A 234 11.43 -21.63 30.63
CA GLU A 234 12.27 -20.82 31.56
C GLU A 234 12.70 -19.51 30.94
N PHE A 235 12.80 -19.44 29.61
CA PHE A 235 13.31 -18.26 28.91
C PHE A 235 12.21 -17.26 28.56
N CYS A 236 11.03 -17.74 28.10
CA CYS A 236 9.96 -16.85 27.63
C CYS A 236 8.64 -16.96 28.40
N GLY A 237 8.52 -17.91 29.34
CA GLY A 237 7.32 -18.06 30.19
C GLY A 237 6.09 -18.69 29.50
N ARG A 238 6.18 -19.07 28.22
CA ARG A 238 5.08 -19.75 27.51
C ARG A 238 4.81 -21.14 28.06
N ILE A 239 3.57 -21.55 28.07
CA ILE A 239 3.17 -22.91 28.43
C ILE A 239 3.63 -23.86 27.34
N LEU A 240 4.27 -24.95 27.74
CA LEU A 240 4.81 -25.97 26.84
C LEU A 240 3.90 -27.18 26.78
N VAL A 241 3.63 -27.66 25.58
CA VAL A 241 2.91 -28.91 25.31
C VAL A 241 3.75 -29.80 24.42
N ASP A 242 3.52 -31.11 24.49
CA ASP A 242 4.14 -32.07 23.60
C ASP A 242 3.37 -32.23 22.28
N ASN A 243 3.86 -33.07 21.39
CA ASN A 243 3.23 -33.32 20.11
C ASN A 243 1.89 -34.04 20.26
N GLU A 244 1.70 -34.90 21.28
CA GLU A 244 0.48 -35.67 21.50
C GLU A 244 -0.69 -34.73 21.81
N ILE A 245 -0.53 -33.80 22.75
CA ILE A 245 -1.52 -32.76 23.07
C ILE A 245 -1.80 -31.88 21.85
N ALA A 246 -0.75 -31.50 21.09
CA ALA A 246 -0.92 -30.65 19.92
C ALA A 246 -1.75 -31.34 18.84
N GLU A 247 -1.39 -32.56 18.44
CA GLU A 247 -2.10 -33.31 17.41
C GLU A 247 -3.55 -33.64 17.82
N GLN A 248 -3.77 -34.01 19.07
CA GLN A 248 -5.10 -34.29 19.58
C GLN A 248 -5.99 -33.05 19.56
N SER A 249 -5.44 -31.89 19.93
CA SER A 249 -6.16 -30.61 19.88
C SER A 249 -6.49 -30.18 18.44
N GLU A 250 -5.56 -30.37 17.51
CA GLU A 250 -5.76 -30.08 16.09
C GLU A 250 -6.86 -30.93 15.47
N ARG A 251 -6.88 -32.25 15.75
CA ARG A 251 -7.93 -33.18 15.28
C ARG A 251 -9.33 -32.83 15.81
N MET A 252 -9.42 -32.30 17.03
CA MET A 252 -10.69 -31.92 17.63
C MET A 252 -11.26 -30.58 17.15
N LEU A 253 -10.46 -29.78 16.45
CA LEU A 253 -10.84 -28.46 15.88
C LEU A 253 -11.07 -28.49 14.36
N GLN A 254 -10.82 -29.64 13.72
CA GLN A 254 -11.22 -29.91 12.34
C GLN A 254 -12.70 -30.26 12.26
#